data_4c8ee51790445801ea8fa8db3290735e
#
_entry.id   4c8ee51790445801ea8fa8db3290735e
#
_cell.length_a   1.000
_cell.length_b   1.000
_cell.length_c   1.000
_cell.angle_alpha   90.00
_cell.angle_beta   90.00
_cell.angle_gamma   90.00
#
_symmetry.space_group_name_H-M   'P 1'
#
loop_
_entity.id
_entity.type
_entity.pdbx_description
1 polymer ?
#
loop_
_entity_poly.entity_id
_entity_poly.type
_entity_poly.pdbx_seq_one_letter_code
_entity_poly.pdbx_strand_id
1 'polypeptide(L)'
;VLCKTKPDAMCVQGLSDLICDNRSQRLQYGKLSFSNGETLKLIQSRIAGGGYAADGASLLDEADFTIASLRDTSKGSVPGETFIHELVHQWWGLGNMFDIPEPDSPWSAEGLTVYTTYRIVKELYGEEYAQTHYIDQWKQEVDDYYLNFYVRHPKYLDMLPEGERLRISNSLSGMRQYSEMPLKLLKAEQLVGGEEAMDQVLRDLFNREIDPMYPYLTYDEFLSACALTEEDLNLE
;
A
#
# COMPACT_ATOMS: atom_id res chain seq x y z
N VAL A 1 -11.49 7.94 -17.86
CA VAL A 1 -12.07 6.60 -17.67
C VAL A 1 -12.49 6.08 -19.03
N LEU A 2 -11.72 5.13 -19.60
CA LEU A 2 -12.11 4.39 -20.80
C LEU A 2 -12.85 3.11 -20.39
N CYS A 3 -14.00 3.27 -19.74
CA CYS A 3 -14.91 2.15 -19.53
C CYS A 3 -15.79 1.99 -20.76
N LYS A 4 -15.87 0.78 -21.33
CA LYS A 4 -16.67 0.51 -22.54
C LYS A 4 -18.18 0.52 -22.31
N THR A 5 -18.65 0.59 -21.04
CA THR A 5 -20.07 0.61 -20.70
C THR A 5 -20.38 1.68 -19.65
N LYS A 6 -21.45 2.45 -19.86
CA LYS A 6 -21.89 3.52 -18.95
C LYS A 6 -22.08 3.12 -17.47
N PRO A 7 -22.58 1.92 -17.12
CA PRO A 7 -22.73 1.50 -15.73
C PRO A 7 -21.41 1.36 -14.99
N ASP A 8 -20.38 0.88 -15.67
CA ASP A 8 -19.05 0.66 -15.08
C ASP A 8 -18.33 1.99 -14.84
N ALA A 9 -18.47 2.95 -15.75
CA ALA A 9 -17.94 4.31 -15.57
C ALA A 9 -18.55 5.02 -14.34
N MET A 10 -19.82 4.82 -14.05
CA MET A 10 -20.47 5.41 -12.87
C MET A 10 -19.97 4.80 -11.55
N CYS A 11 -19.64 3.51 -11.54
CA CYS A 11 -19.09 2.86 -10.32
C CYS A 11 -17.68 3.32 -10.02
N VAL A 12 -16.84 3.38 -11.03
CA VAL A 12 -15.47 3.86 -10.93
C VAL A 12 -15.44 5.35 -10.56
N GLN A 13 -16.32 6.15 -11.14
CA GLN A 13 -16.47 7.56 -10.79
C GLN A 13 -16.91 7.71 -9.33
N GLY A 14 -17.87 6.92 -8.86
CA GLY A 14 -18.32 6.94 -7.47
C GLY A 14 -17.20 6.57 -6.47
N LEU A 15 -16.34 5.62 -6.80
CA LEU A 15 -15.18 5.28 -5.97
C LEU A 15 -14.09 6.36 -6.04
N SER A 16 -13.82 6.88 -7.22
CA SER A 16 -12.91 8.01 -7.44
C SER A 16 -13.39 9.27 -6.72
N ASP A 17 -14.69 9.57 -6.79
CA ASP A 17 -15.30 10.70 -6.10
C ASP A 17 -15.26 10.49 -4.57
N LEU A 18 -15.33 9.26 -4.09
CA LEU A 18 -15.26 8.93 -2.67
C LEU A 18 -13.83 9.10 -2.11
N ILE A 19 -12.83 8.79 -2.91
CA ILE A 19 -11.41 8.92 -2.56
C ILE A 19 -10.90 10.33 -2.85
N CYS A 20 -11.37 10.97 -3.94
CA CYS A 20 -10.94 12.29 -4.39
C CYS A 20 -11.84 13.45 -3.92
N ASP A 21 -13.10 13.18 -3.54
CA ASP A 21 -14.07 14.18 -3.08
C ASP A 21 -14.24 14.13 -1.55
N ASN A 22 -13.81 15.19 -0.93
CA ASN A 22 -14.25 15.82 0.34
C ASN A 22 -14.86 15.01 1.50
N ARG A 23 -15.11 13.74 1.41
CA ARG A 23 -15.63 12.95 2.54
C ARG A 23 -14.54 12.37 3.42
N SER A 24 -13.36 12.12 2.87
CA SER A 24 -12.16 11.83 3.66
C SER A 24 -11.08 12.89 3.42
N GLN A 25 -11.36 14.14 3.75
CA GLN A 25 -10.34 15.20 3.79
C GLN A 25 -9.12 14.82 4.65
N ARG A 26 -9.29 13.85 5.55
CA ARG A 26 -8.23 13.31 6.39
C ARG A 26 -7.16 12.59 5.59
N LEU A 27 -7.55 11.78 4.60
CA LEU A 27 -6.63 10.93 3.83
C LEU A 27 -6.10 11.58 2.55
N GLN A 28 -6.27 12.90 2.38
CA GLN A 28 -5.63 13.65 1.31
C GLN A 28 -4.27 14.16 1.78
N TYR A 29 -3.21 13.47 1.40
CA TYR A 29 -1.85 13.87 1.79
C TYR A 29 -1.33 15.03 0.96
N GLY A 30 -1.79 15.22 -0.26
CA GLY A 30 -1.45 16.34 -1.12
C GLY A 30 -2.11 16.27 -2.49
N LYS A 31 -1.95 17.35 -3.28
CA LYS A 31 -2.47 17.39 -4.63
C LYS A 31 -1.69 16.44 -5.52
N LEU A 32 -2.40 15.51 -6.18
CA LEU A 32 -1.82 14.66 -7.20
C LEU A 32 -1.57 15.46 -8.49
N SER A 33 -0.41 15.23 -9.08
CA SER A 33 -0.01 15.84 -10.35
C SER A 33 0.44 14.73 -11.30
N PHE A 34 -0.28 14.55 -12.38
CA PHE A 34 0.03 13.53 -13.38
C PHE A 34 0.71 14.15 -14.60
N SER A 35 1.68 13.46 -15.17
CA SER A 35 2.37 13.92 -16.39
C SER A 35 1.43 14.05 -17.59
N ASN A 36 0.31 13.32 -17.59
CA ASN A 36 -0.69 13.32 -18.65
C ASN A 36 -1.86 14.32 -18.44
N GLY A 37 -1.78 15.18 -17.43
CA GLY A 37 -2.83 16.13 -17.05
C GLY A 37 -3.52 15.76 -15.73
N GLU A 38 -4.77 16.19 -15.52
CA GLU A 38 -5.48 16.01 -14.25
C GLU A 38 -6.37 14.74 -14.20
N THR A 39 -6.17 13.78 -15.11
CA THR A 39 -7.07 12.62 -15.25
C THR A 39 -6.34 11.33 -14.97
N LEU A 40 -6.76 10.62 -13.92
CA LEU A 40 -6.36 9.23 -13.69
C LEU A 40 -7.07 8.32 -14.70
N LYS A 41 -6.31 7.43 -15.32
CA LYS A 41 -6.82 6.42 -16.27
C LYS A 41 -6.87 5.06 -15.58
N LEU A 42 -8.01 4.38 -15.69
CA LEU A 42 -8.13 2.97 -15.33
C LEU A 42 -8.05 2.12 -16.59
N ILE A 43 -7.15 1.17 -16.59
CA ILE A 43 -6.86 0.34 -17.74
C ILE A 43 -7.09 -1.12 -17.34
N GLN A 44 -7.99 -1.77 -18.08
CA GLN A 44 -8.17 -3.21 -17.96
C GLN A 44 -6.95 -3.93 -18.54
N SER A 45 -6.37 -4.81 -17.75
CA SER A 45 -5.20 -5.60 -18.12
C SER A 45 -5.52 -7.09 -18.10
N ARG A 46 -4.79 -7.87 -18.89
CA ARG A 46 -4.83 -9.34 -18.86
C ARG A 46 -3.75 -9.94 -17.97
N ILE A 47 -3.12 -9.12 -17.14
CA ILE A 47 -2.17 -9.61 -16.15
C ILE A 47 -3.00 -10.29 -15.06
N ALA A 48 -2.86 -11.60 -14.93
CA ALA A 48 -3.61 -12.37 -13.96
C ALA A 48 -3.14 -12.04 -12.53
N GLY A 49 -4.10 -11.69 -11.67
CA GLY A 49 -3.93 -11.56 -10.24
C GLY A 49 -3.21 -10.28 -9.80
N GLY A 50 -3.90 -9.16 -9.78
CA GLY A 50 -3.42 -7.94 -9.17
C GLY A 50 -3.60 -6.69 -10.00
N GLY A 51 -2.95 -5.60 -9.55
CA GLY A 51 -2.91 -4.31 -10.20
C GLY A 51 -1.48 -3.87 -10.47
N TYR A 52 -1.36 -2.75 -11.12
CA TYR A 52 -0.10 -2.06 -11.32
C TYR A 52 -0.37 -0.57 -11.50
N ALA A 53 0.29 0.25 -10.70
CA ALA A 53 0.22 1.70 -10.82
C ALA A 53 1.28 2.25 -11.76
N ALA A 54 0.88 3.24 -12.56
CA ALA A 54 1.77 4.08 -13.35
C ALA A 54 1.35 5.53 -13.19
N ASP A 55 2.21 6.48 -13.53
CA ASP A 55 1.89 7.90 -13.43
C ASP A 55 0.60 8.24 -14.17
N GLY A 56 -0.42 8.65 -13.42
CA GLY A 56 -1.75 8.97 -13.93
C GLY A 56 -2.52 7.79 -14.52
N ALA A 57 -2.15 6.54 -14.19
CA ALA A 57 -2.86 5.35 -14.63
C ALA A 57 -2.81 4.23 -13.59
N SER A 58 -3.86 3.43 -13.53
CA SER A 58 -3.89 2.18 -12.77
C SER A 58 -4.34 1.06 -13.71
N LEU A 59 -3.57 -0.01 -13.77
CA LEU A 59 -3.87 -1.22 -14.53
C LEU A 59 -4.45 -2.24 -13.55
N LEU A 60 -5.60 -2.81 -13.89
CA LEU A 60 -6.26 -3.83 -13.07
C LEU A 60 -6.53 -5.07 -13.90
N ASP A 61 -6.51 -6.23 -13.24
CA ASP A 61 -6.93 -7.49 -13.87
C ASP A 61 -8.35 -7.34 -14.45
N GLU A 62 -8.58 -7.96 -15.59
CA GLU A 62 -9.91 -7.93 -16.22
C GLU A 62 -11.01 -8.56 -15.34
N ALA A 63 -10.64 -9.48 -14.44
CA ALA A 63 -11.55 -10.06 -13.47
C ALA A 63 -12.04 -9.04 -12.42
N ASP A 64 -11.24 -8.03 -12.11
CA ASP A 64 -11.57 -6.95 -11.17
C ASP A 64 -12.43 -5.85 -11.81
N PHE A 65 -12.60 -5.88 -13.13
CA PHE A 65 -13.36 -4.87 -13.89
C PHE A 65 -14.86 -5.21 -14.03
N THR A 66 -15.42 -6.03 -13.17
CA THR A 66 -16.84 -6.33 -13.17
C THR A 66 -17.58 -5.50 -12.12
N ILE A 67 -18.86 -5.16 -12.37
CA ILE A 67 -19.69 -4.48 -11.36
C ILE A 67 -19.82 -5.31 -10.09
N ALA A 68 -19.89 -6.64 -10.22
CA ALA A 68 -19.90 -7.54 -9.07
C ALA A 68 -18.62 -7.44 -8.28
N SER A 69 -17.47 -7.41 -8.96
CA SER A 69 -16.18 -7.25 -8.30
C SER A 69 -15.97 -5.87 -7.68
N LEU A 70 -16.48 -4.81 -8.28
CA LEU A 70 -16.35 -3.44 -7.76
C LEU A 70 -17.29 -3.11 -6.60
N ARG A 71 -18.23 -3.99 -6.25
CA ARG A 71 -19.27 -3.75 -5.22
C ARG A 71 -19.46 -4.87 -4.22
N ASP A 72 -18.96 -6.05 -4.48
CA ASP A 72 -19.25 -7.23 -3.67
C ASP A 72 -18.19 -7.41 -2.57
N THR A 73 -18.50 -6.89 -1.40
CA THR A 73 -17.67 -7.04 -0.19
C THR A 73 -17.74 -8.45 0.42
N SER A 74 -18.61 -9.34 -0.12
CA SER A 74 -18.82 -10.68 0.44
C SER A 74 -17.84 -11.74 -0.07
N LYS A 75 -16.97 -11.41 -1.02
CA LYS A 75 -16.09 -12.37 -1.71
C LYS A 75 -14.66 -12.47 -1.16
N GLY A 76 -14.40 -11.93 0.01
CA GLY A 76 -13.16 -12.19 0.75
C GLY A 76 -11.90 -11.46 0.27
N SER A 77 -11.77 -11.07 -0.97
CA SER A 77 -10.91 -9.98 -1.42
C SER A 77 -11.85 -8.90 -1.91
N VAL A 78 -11.79 -7.72 -1.33
CA VAL A 78 -12.66 -6.63 -1.72
C VAL A 78 -12.25 -6.19 -3.11
N PRO A 79 -13.13 -6.31 -4.08
CA PRO A 79 -12.80 -6.02 -5.47
C PRO A 79 -12.40 -4.57 -5.72
N GLY A 80 -12.73 -3.69 -4.80
CA GLY A 80 -12.26 -2.32 -4.81
C GLY A 80 -10.88 -2.14 -4.18
N GLU A 81 -10.35 -3.11 -3.43
CA GLU A 81 -9.07 -2.97 -2.71
C GLU A 81 -7.89 -2.84 -3.65
N THR A 82 -7.79 -3.69 -4.67
CA THR A 82 -6.74 -3.57 -5.69
C THR A 82 -6.79 -2.19 -6.35
N PHE A 83 -7.99 -1.70 -6.68
CA PHE A 83 -8.15 -0.36 -7.24
C PHE A 83 -7.72 0.74 -6.28
N ILE A 84 -8.14 0.66 -5.02
CA ILE A 84 -7.74 1.61 -3.97
C ILE A 84 -6.23 1.59 -3.80
N HIS A 85 -5.63 0.41 -3.72
CA HIS A 85 -4.20 0.21 -3.60
C HIS A 85 -3.43 0.88 -4.75
N GLU A 86 -3.80 0.60 -6.00
CA GLU A 86 -3.15 1.20 -7.17
C GLU A 86 -3.39 2.71 -7.27
N LEU A 87 -4.49 3.22 -6.74
CA LEU A 87 -4.74 4.65 -6.65
C LEU A 87 -3.84 5.29 -5.59
N VAL A 88 -3.65 4.65 -4.45
CA VAL A 88 -2.81 5.13 -3.34
C VAL A 88 -1.34 5.23 -3.76
N HIS A 89 -0.88 4.40 -4.67
CA HIS A 89 0.44 4.52 -5.26
C HIS A 89 0.69 5.87 -5.95
N GLN A 90 -0.35 6.61 -6.33
CA GLN A 90 -0.17 7.98 -6.84
C GLN A 90 0.41 8.93 -5.78
N TRP A 91 0.24 8.64 -4.49
CA TRP A 91 0.95 9.33 -3.40
C TRP A 91 2.27 8.63 -3.06
N TRP A 92 2.25 7.31 -2.87
CA TRP A 92 3.38 6.51 -2.37
C TRP A 92 3.98 5.63 -3.47
N GLY A 93 5.18 5.97 -3.90
CA GLY A 93 5.88 5.27 -4.98
C GLY A 93 5.93 6.07 -6.28
N LEU A 94 4.86 6.80 -6.64
CA LEU A 94 4.83 7.67 -7.83
C LEU A 94 4.90 9.15 -7.45
N GLY A 95 4.07 9.61 -6.51
CA GLY A 95 4.11 10.98 -6.00
C GLY A 95 5.31 11.25 -5.10
N ASN A 96 5.74 10.26 -4.36
CA ASN A 96 7.00 10.22 -3.61
C ASN A 96 7.73 8.94 -3.98
N MET A 97 8.92 9.04 -4.52
CA MET A 97 9.79 7.88 -4.76
C MET A 97 10.35 7.36 -3.45
N PHE A 98 10.52 6.07 -3.36
CA PHE A 98 11.09 5.40 -2.20
C PHE A 98 12.51 4.95 -2.52
N ASP A 99 13.35 4.96 -1.51
CA ASP A 99 14.66 4.35 -1.58
C ASP A 99 14.54 2.85 -1.91
N ILE A 100 15.55 2.31 -2.55
CA ILE A 100 15.61 0.86 -2.74
C ILE A 100 15.84 0.26 -1.36
N PRO A 101 14.89 -0.56 -0.87
CA PRO A 101 15.01 -1.08 0.48
C PRO A 101 16.28 -1.94 0.60
N GLU A 102 16.99 -1.78 1.69
CA GLU A 102 18.00 -2.74 2.08
C GLU A 102 17.39 -4.16 2.10
N PRO A 103 18.15 -5.20 1.76
CA PRO A 103 17.61 -6.56 1.63
C PRO A 103 16.80 -7.05 2.84
N ASP A 104 17.11 -6.53 4.02
CA ASP A 104 16.49 -6.89 5.29
C ASP A 104 15.51 -5.83 5.82
N SER A 105 15.22 -4.77 5.06
CA SER A 105 14.28 -3.72 5.46
C SER A 105 12.87 -4.00 4.92
N PRO A 106 11.80 -3.84 5.73
CA PRO A 106 10.43 -3.86 5.26
C PRO A 106 10.00 -2.54 4.60
N TRP A 107 10.79 -1.46 4.70
CA TRP A 107 10.47 -0.14 4.16
C TRP A 107 10.36 -0.16 2.65
N SER A 108 9.21 0.28 2.14
CA SER A 108 8.95 0.41 0.71
C SER A 108 7.70 1.24 0.45
N ALA A 109 7.48 1.61 -0.79
CA ALA A 109 6.22 2.24 -1.22
C ALA A 109 5.01 1.36 -0.88
N GLU A 110 5.16 0.02 -0.97
CA GLU A 110 4.09 -0.93 -0.68
C GLU A 110 3.59 -0.84 0.76
N GLY A 111 4.49 -0.71 1.73
CA GLY A 111 4.11 -0.61 3.14
C GLY A 111 3.17 0.56 3.42
N LEU A 112 3.52 1.76 2.96
CA LEU A 112 2.66 2.95 3.09
C LEU A 112 1.38 2.85 2.25
N THR A 113 1.46 2.25 1.06
CA THR A 113 0.30 2.04 0.19
C THR A 113 -0.69 1.08 0.84
N VAL A 114 -0.23 -0.05 1.38
CA VAL A 114 -1.10 -1.02 2.07
C VAL A 114 -1.72 -0.42 3.33
N TYR A 115 -0.93 0.28 4.15
CA TYR A 115 -1.44 0.98 5.34
C TYR A 115 -2.51 2.02 4.97
N THR A 116 -2.27 2.83 3.95
CA THR A 116 -3.24 3.84 3.50
C THR A 116 -4.50 3.18 2.91
N THR A 117 -4.34 2.09 2.16
CA THR A 117 -5.46 1.28 1.65
C THR A 117 -6.32 0.76 2.80
N TYR A 118 -5.69 0.19 3.83
CA TYR A 118 -6.37 -0.24 5.05
C TYR A 118 -7.18 0.91 5.70
N ARG A 119 -6.60 2.11 5.82
CA ARG A 119 -7.28 3.28 6.40
C ARG A 119 -8.53 3.65 5.58
N ILE A 120 -8.44 3.66 4.24
CA ILE A 120 -9.57 3.92 3.35
C ILE A 120 -10.63 2.82 3.47
N VAL A 121 -10.20 1.56 3.48
CA VAL A 121 -11.11 0.41 3.61
C VAL A 121 -11.82 0.41 4.97
N LYS A 122 -11.12 0.76 6.04
CA LYS A 122 -11.70 0.92 7.38
C LYS A 122 -12.84 1.97 7.39
N GLU A 123 -12.66 3.10 6.70
CA GLU A 123 -13.71 4.11 6.57
C GLU A 123 -14.90 3.62 5.72
N LEU A 124 -14.64 2.85 4.66
CA LEU A 124 -15.65 2.41 3.72
C LEU A 124 -16.48 1.21 4.21
N TYR A 125 -15.82 0.25 4.84
CA TYR A 125 -16.40 -1.07 5.18
C TYR A 125 -16.50 -1.33 6.68
N GLY A 126 -15.93 -0.44 7.49
CA GLY A 126 -15.98 -0.50 8.95
C GLY A 126 -14.78 -1.20 9.57
N GLU A 127 -14.65 -1.00 10.88
CA GLU A 127 -13.50 -1.44 11.66
C GLU A 127 -13.39 -2.96 11.76
N GLU A 128 -14.51 -3.67 11.92
CA GLU A 128 -14.52 -5.14 12.00
C GLU A 128 -14.00 -5.78 10.72
N TYR A 129 -14.41 -5.23 9.56
CA TYR A 129 -13.92 -5.69 8.27
C TYR A 129 -12.41 -5.46 8.15
N ALA A 130 -11.95 -4.26 8.44
CA ALA A 130 -10.54 -3.89 8.35
C ALA A 130 -9.67 -4.68 9.33
N GLN A 131 -10.17 -4.96 10.55
CA GLN A 131 -9.48 -5.81 11.52
C GLN A 131 -9.24 -7.22 10.94
N THR A 132 -10.30 -7.84 10.43
CA THR A 132 -10.27 -9.24 9.97
C THR A 132 -9.46 -9.42 8.68
N HIS A 133 -9.62 -8.49 7.72
CA HIS A 133 -9.05 -8.63 6.38
C HIS A 133 -7.64 -8.02 6.24
N TYR A 134 -7.20 -7.23 7.22
CA TYR A 134 -5.88 -6.62 7.22
C TYR A 134 -5.08 -6.98 8.47
N ILE A 135 -5.46 -6.48 9.62
CA ILE A 135 -4.62 -6.60 10.83
C ILE A 135 -4.39 -8.05 11.23
N ASP A 136 -5.44 -8.87 11.23
CA ASP A 136 -5.32 -10.28 11.62
C ASP A 136 -4.52 -11.09 10.58
N GLN A 137 -4.68 -10.78 9.28
CA GLN A 137 -3.89 -11.39 8.23
C GLN A 137 -2.43 -10.96 8.29
N TRP A 138 -2.14 -9.67 8.47
CA TRP A 138 -0.77 -9.20 8.61
C TRP A 138 -0.04 -9.85 9.79
N LYS A 139 -0.72 -9.97 10.94
CA LYS A 139 -0.15 -10.67 12.09
C LYS A 139 0.18 -12.13 11.77
N GLN A 140 -0.74 -12.83 11.11
CA GLN A 140 -0.50 -14.22 10.72
C GLN A 140 0.68 -14.34 9.73
N GLU A 141 0.77 -13.46 8.75
CA GLU A 141 1.87 -13.46 7.78
C GLU A 141 3.22 -13.11 8.42
N VAL A 142 3.25 -12.20 9.38
CA VAL A 142 4.47 -11.90 10.15
C VAL A 142 4.88 -13.10 11.00
N ASP A 143 3.94 -13.77 11.66
CA ASP A 143 4.21 -15.01 12.38
C ASP A 143 4.75 -16.09 11.44
N ASP A 144 4.15 -16.28 10.29
CA ASP A 144 4.58 -17.24 9.27
C ASP A 144 5.97 -16.90 8.72
N TYR A 145 6.28 -15.63 8.54
CA TYR A 145 7.63 -15.19 8.16
C TYR A 145 8.68 -15.62 9.19
N TYR A 146 8.48 -15.30 10.46
CA TYR A 146 9.46 -15.64 11.51
C TYR A 146 9.49 -17.14 11.85
N LEU A 147 8.45 -17.90 11.47
CA LEU A 147 8.44 -19.37 11.53
C LEU A 147 9.07 -20.02 10.30
N ASN A 148 9.29 -19.29 9.22
CA ASN A 148 9.81 -19.82 7.98
C ASN A 148 11.20 -20.43 8.17
N PHE A 149 11.40 -21.63 7.57
CA PHE A 149 12.65 -22.38 7.70
C PHE A 149 13.86 -21.57 7.20
N TYR A 150 13.76 -20.88 6.08
CA TYR A 150 14.87 -20.13 5.51
C TYR A 150 15.19 -18.84 6.26
N VAL A 151 14.19 -18.22 6.89
CA VAL A 151 14.41 -17.07 7.81
C VAL A 151 15.19 -17.53 9.03
N ARG A 152 14.84 -18.68 9.59
CA ARG A 152 15.52 -19.27 10.76
C ARG A 152 16.90 -19.85 10.44
N HIS A 153 17.08 -20.26 9.19
CA HIS A 153 18.29 -20.96 8.75
C HIS A 153 18.79 -20.40 7.40
N PRO A 154 19.22 -19.13 7.32
CA PRO A 154 19.54 -18.45 6.07
C PRO A 154 20.62 -19.16 5.23
N LYS A 155 21.53 -19.88 5.87
CA LYS A 155 22.58 -20.66 5.18
C LYS A 155 22.01 -21.70 4.21
N TYR A 156 20.81 -22.25 4.48
CA TYR A 156 20.17 -23.19 3.57
C TYR A 156 19.56 -22.49 2.34
N LEU A 157 19.16 -21.24 2.47
CA LEU A 157 18.72 -20.44 1.32
C LEU A 157 19.86 -20.25 0.33
N ASP A 158 21.08 -19.98 0.81
CA ASP A 158 22.28 -19.82 -0.02
C ASP A 158 22.70 -21.08 -0.75
N MET A 159 22.26 -22.25 -0.30
CA MET A 159 22.55 -23.54 -0.94
C MET A 159 21.59 -23.88 -2.09
N LEU A 160 20.53 -23.11 -2.29
CA LEU A 160 19.54 -23.37 -3.34
C LEU A 160 20.03 -22.86 -4.71
N PRO A 161 19.54 -23.46 -5.81
CA PRO A 161 19.71 -22.88 -7.12
C PRO A 161 19.21 -21.43 -7.19
N GLU A 162 19.87 -20.59 -7.97
CA GLU A 162 19.61 -19.14 -8.01
C GLU A 162 18.13 -18.79 -8.22
N GLY A 163 17.46 -19.43 -9.17
CA GLY A 163 16.06 -19.14 -9.46
C GLY A 163 15.10 -19.49 -8.31
N GLU A 164 15.40 -20.56 -7.56
CA GLU A 164 14.62 -20.95 -6.39
C GLU A 164 14.90 -20.03 -5.21
N ARG A 165 16.16 -19.70 -4.99
CA ARG A 165 16.58 -18.73 -3.98
C ARG A 165 15.91 -17.38 -4.20
N LEU A 166 15.93 -16.83 -5.41
CA LEU A 166 15.28 -15.56 -5.76
C LEU A 166 13.78 -15.60 -5.52
N ARG A 167 13.10 -16.70 -5.91
CA ARG A 167 11.66 -16.84 -5.70
C ARG A 167 11.31 -16.80 -4.21
N ILE A 168 12.08 -17.51 -3.38
CA ILE A 168 11.86 -17.55 -1.92
C ILE A 168 12.19 -16.18 -1.32
N SER A 169 13.30 -15.57 -1.68
CA SER A 169 13.69 -14.25 -1.18
C SER A 169 12.64 -13.19 -1.52
N ASN A 170 12.12 -13.18 -2.74
CA ASN A 170 11.07 -12.25 -3.14
C ASN A 170 9.77 -12.47 -2.36
N SER A 171 9.39 -13.73 -2.11
CA SER A 171 8.22 -14.05 -1.30
C SER A 171 8.38 -13.58 0.15
N LEU A 172 9.54 -13.81 0.74
CA LEU A 172 9.85 -13.35 2.11
C LEU A 172 9.90 -11.81 2.21
N SER A 173 10.52 -11.17 1.24
CA SER A 173 10.53 -9.69 1.16
C SER A 173 9.12 -9.13 1.00
N GLY A 174 8.28 -9.76 0.19
CA GLY A 174 6.87 -9.41 0.05
C GLY A 174 6.14 -9.44 1.39
N MET A 175 6.24 -10.52 2.16
CA MET A 175 5.60 -10.61 3.48
C MET A 175 6.03 -9.47 4.42
N ARG A 176 7.29 -9.06 4.38
CA ARG A 176 7.75 -7.92 5.18
C ARG A 176 7.19 -6.59 4.70
N GLN A 177 7.17 -6.35 3.40
CA GLN A 177 6.69 -5.09 2.83
C GLN A 177 5.17 -4.93 2.94
N TYR A 178 4.40 -6.01 2.72
CA TYR A 178 2.93 -5.97 2.67
C TYR A 178 2.26 -6.24 4.02
N SER A 179 3.00 -6.76 5.03
CA SER A 179 2.40 -7.14 6.32
C SER A 179 3.17 -6.60 7.52
N GLU A 180 4.51 -6.80 7.59
CA GLU A 180 5.31 -6.27 8.69
C GLU A 180 5.31 -4.74 8.72
N MET A 181 5.56 -4.09 7.58
CA MET A 181 5.61 -2.63 7.51
C MET A 181 4.27 -1.98 7.85
N PRO A 182 3.12 -2.41 7.32
CA PRO A 182 1.83 -1.87 7.76
C PRO A 182 1.54 -2.01 9.26
N LEU A 183 1.95 -3.11 9.90
CA LEU A 183 1.84 -3.26 11.36
C LEU A 183 2.74 -2.26 12.09
N LYS A 184 3.97 -2.03 11.62
CA LYS A 184 4.85 -0.99 12.17
C LYS A 184 4.25 0.41 12.01
N LEU A 185 3.61 0.69 10.88
CA LEU A 185 2.91 1.95 10.66
C LEU A 185 1.71 2.13 11.59
N LEU A 186 0.93 1.07 11.86
CA LEU A 186 -0.12 1.09 12.87
C LEU A 186 0.43 1.33 14.29
N LYS A 187 1.56 0.74 14.61
CA LYS A 187 2.22 1.00 15.90
C LYS A 187 2.71 2.44 15.99
N ALA A 188 3.31 2.97 14.91
CA ALA A 188 3.69 4.37 14.82
C ALA A 188 2.48 5.29 15.00
N GLU A 189 1.35 5.02 14.34
CA GLU A 189 0.10 5.77 14.49
C GLU A 189 -0.31 5.87 15.97
N GLN A 190 -0.27 4.75 16.70
CA GLN A 190 -0.61 4.75 18.13
C GLN A 190 0.37 5.59 18.96
N LEU A 191 1.66 5.50 18.65
CA LEU A 191 2.71 6.20 19.41
C LEU A 191 2.73 7.70 19.15
N VAL A 192 2.43 8.15 17.93
CA VAL A 192 2.36 9.59 17.60
C VAL A 192 1.07 10.24 18.11
N GLY A 193 0.09 9.48 18.60
CA GLY A 193 -1.14 10.00 19.18
C GLY A 193 -2.40 9.73 18.39
N GLY A 194 -2.38 8.77 17.48
CA GLY A 194 -3.51 8.28 16.72
C GLY A 194 -3.61 8.80 15.29
N GLU A 195 -4.71 8.47 14.65
CA GLU A 195 -4.94 8.68 13.22
C GLU A 195 -4.69 10.12 12.74
N GLU A 196 -5.22 11.12 13.45
CA GLU A 196 -5.09 12.53 13.05
C GLU A 196 -3.63 13.01 13.08
N ALA A 197 -2.87 12.58 14.08
CA ALA A 197 -1.45 12.91 14.20
C ALA A 197 -0.64 12.22 13.10
N MET A 198 -0.91 10.94 12.83
CA MET A 198 -0.27 10.21 11.75
C MET A 198 -0.58 10.80 10.37
N ASP A 199 -1.83 11.19 10.12
CA ASP A 199 -2.22 11.86 8.88
C ASP A 199 -1.49 13.19 8.68
N GLN A 200 -1.20 13.92 9.77
CA GLN A 200 -0.40 15.13 9.68
C GLN A 200 1.06 14.82 9.33
N VAL A 201 1.66 13.81 9.98
CA VAL A 201 3.02 13.35 9.66
C VAL A 201 3.11 12.96 8.17
N LEU A 202 2.17 12.16 7.68
CA LEU A 202 2.18 11.71 6.29
C LEU A 202 1.96 12.87 5.30
N ARG A 203 1.13 13.86 5.64
CA ARG A 203 0.99 15.08 4.84
C ARG A 203 2.28 15.89 4.76
N ASP A 204 2.96 16.03 5.88
CA ASP A 204 4.21 16.80 5.94
C ASP A 204 5.32 16.09 5.15
N LEU A 205 5.39 14.75 5.26
CA LEU A 205 6.31 13.93 4.45
C LEU A 205 5.99 14.01 2.96
N PHE A 206 4.73 13.95 2.57
CA PHE A 206 4.35 14.04 1.17
C PHE A 206 4.71 15.42 0.57
N ASN A 207 4.53 16.48 1.33
CA ASN A 207 4.76 17.86 0.88
C ASN A 207 6.14 18.41 1.26
N ARG A 208 7.07 17.54 1.73
CA ARG A 208 8.41 17.98 2.09
C ARG A 208 9.15 18.57 0.90
N GLU A 209 10.14 19.41 1.17
CA GLU A 209 11.07 19.85 0.14
C GLU A 209 11.92 18.65 -0.32
N ILE A 210 11.86 18.37 -1.61
CA ILE A 210 12.59 17.23 -2.20
C ILE A 210 13.97 17.70 -2.64
N ASP A 211 15.02 17.06 -2.13
CA ASP A 211 16.37 17.24 -2.64
C ASP A 211 16.46 16.65 -4.08
N PRO A 212 16.73 17.45 -5.11
CA PRO A 212 16.82 16.95 -6.49
C PRO A 212 17.95 15.92 -6.69
N MET A 213 18.94 15.91 -5.81
CA MET A 213 20.05 14.94 -5.88
C MET A 213 19.75 13.62 -5.18
N TYR A 214 18.79 13.64 -4.23
CA TYR A 214 18.31 12.45 -3.53
C TYR A 214 16.81 12.56 -3.26
N PRO A 215 15.98 12.31 -4.26
CA PRO A 215 14.54 12.56 -4.18
C PRO A 215 13.74 11.51 -3.40
N TYR A 216 14.41 10.52 -2.83
CA TYR A 216 13.76 9.38 -2.19
C TYR A 216 13.25 9.71 -0.80
N LEU A 217 12.08 9.17 -0.45
CA LEU A 217 11.56 9.15 0.91
C LEU A 217 12.18 7.96 1.64
N THR A 218 13.00 8.26 2.64
CA THR A 218 13.73 7.27 3.41
C THR A 218 12.98 6.85 4.67
N TYR A 219 13.33 5.67 5.19
CA TYR A 219 12.78 5.21 6.48
C TYR A 219 13.21 6.12 7.64
N ASP A 220 14.45 6.62 7.61
CA ASP A 220 14.95 7.56 8.63
C ASP A 220 14.19 8.89 8.63
N GLU A 221 13.77 9.39 7.47
CA GLU A 221 12.90 10.56 7.38
C GLU A 221 11.55 10.30 8.04
N PHE A 222 10.95 9.13 7.80
CA PHE A 222 9.70 8.72 8.43
C PHE A 222 9.84 8.61 9.95
N LEU A 223 10.85 7.90 10.44
CA LEU A 223 11.12 7.76 11.87
C LEU A 223 11.35 9.13 12.53
N SER A 224 12.14 9.99 11.89
CA SER A 224 12.42 11.34 12.38
C SER A 224 11.15 12.21 12.43
N ALA A 225 10.30 12.13 11.43
CA ALA A 225 9.03 12.86 11.39
C ALA A 225 8.06 12.40 12.49
N CYS A 226 8.10 11.11 12.85
CA CYS A 226 7.34 10.55 13.97
C CYS A 226 8.00 10.80 15.34
N ALA A 227 9.25 11.26 15.40
CA ALA A 227 10.09 11.29 16.59
C ALA A 227 10.23 9.89 17.26
N LEU A 228 10.34 8.84 16.46
CA LEU A 228 10.45 7.44 16.85
C LEU A 228 11.79 6.83 16.40
N THR A 229 12.10 5.69 16.96
CA THR A 229 13.23 4.83 16.59
C THR A 229 12.73 3.50 16.06
N GLU A 230 13.59 2.73 15.40
CA GLU A 230 13.26 1.36 14.96
C GLU A 230 12.87 0.46 16.16
N GLU A 231 13.50 0.64 17.32
CA GLU A 231 13.18 -0.13 18.53
C GLU A 231 11.74 0.12 19.02
N ASP A 232 11.23 1.35 18.86
CA ASP A 232 9.86 1.68 19.22
C ASP A 232 8.83 0.92 18.34
N LEU A 233 9.24 0.55 17.12
CA LEU A 233 8.39 -0.12 16.14
C LEU A 233 8.57 -1.65 16.10
N ASN A 234 9.35 -2.24 16.98
CA ASN A 234 9.48 -3.69 17.08
C ASN A 234 8.13 -4.34 17.35
N LEU A 235 7.78 -5.33 16.54
CA LEU A 235 6.56 -6.13 16.68
C LEU A 235 6.88 -7.31 17.61
N GLU A 236 6.68 -7.14 18.92
CA GLU A 236 6.73 -8.23 19.91
C GLU A 236 5.34 -8.81 20.16
#